data_873f7a30a1dd3a81b096501ec7d27a24
#
_entry.id   873f7a30a1dd3a81b096501ec7d27a24
#
_cell.length_a   1.000
_cell.length_b   1.000
_cell.length_c   1.000
_cell.angle_alpha   90.00
_cell.angle_beta   90.00
_cell.angle_gamma   90.00
#
_symmetry.space_group_name_H-M   'P 1'
#
loop_
_entity.id
_entity.type
_entity.pdbx_description
1 polymer ?
#
loop_
_entity_poly.entity_id
_entity_poly.type
_entity_poly.pdbx_seq_one_letter_code
_entity_poly.pdbx_strand_id
1 'polypeptide(L)'
;MAPKLTLACWDYDRAKPLLDGSLGLVGFDLVCQMEMPCTLLPLAVNEVSFDITELSFASYLVQFARSKSKYIGLPIFLSRAFRHGAIYVYADSGKETPKDLQGRVVGVPEYGMTLAVWVRGIRVDEFSVDVDTLKYRTSGLMSPAETSD
;
A
#
# COMPACT_ATOMS: atom_id res chain seq x y z
N MET A 1 -8.47 0.18 35.84
CA MET A 1 -8.30 1.01 34.63
C MET A 1 -8.40 0.11 33.41
N ALA A 2 -9.09 0.55 32.35
CA ALA A 2 -9.10 -0.18 31.09
C ALA A 2 -7.69 -0.20 30.47
N PRO A 3 -7.25 -1.32 29.87
CA PRO A 3 -5.95 -1.36 29.22
C PRO A 3 -5.94 -0.39 28.02
N LYS A 4 -4.82 0.32 27.85
CA LYS A 4 -4.63 1.29 26.79
C LYS A 4 -4.18 0.57 25.52
N LEU A 5 -4.78 0.96 24.36
CA LEU A 5 -4.38 0.53 23.03
C LEU A 5 -4.14 1.74 22.14
N THR A 6 -3.11 1.66 21.32
CA THR A 6 -2.78 2.65 20.30
C THR A 6 -3.31 2.19 18.94
N LEU A 7 -4.05 3.06 18.23
CA LEU A 7 -4.51 2.83 16.88
C LEU A 7 -3.95 3.93 15.97
N ALA A 8 -3.32 3.55 14.88
CA ALA A 8 -2.84 4.50 13.88
C ALA A 8 -3.37 4.16 12.49
N CYS A 9 -3.96 5.15 11.82
CA CYS A 9 -4.40 5.07 10.43
C CYS A 9 -4.50 6.46 9.80
N TRP A 10 -4.67 6.49 8.48
CA TRP A 10 -4.93 7.74 7.78
C TRP A 10 -6.39 8.21 7.96
N ASP A 11 -6.65 9.47 7.60
CA ASP A 11 -7.98 10.10 7.66
C ASP A 11 -8.92 9.53 6.58
N TYR A 12 -9.47 8.37 6.86
CA TYR A 12 -10.53 7.77 6.04
C TYR A 12 -11.90 8.08 6.65
N ASP A 13 -12.89 8.37 5.81
CA ASP A 13 -14.27 8.59 6.22
C ASP A 13 -14.82 7.50 7.14
N ARG A 14 -14.47 6.24 6.85
CA ARG A 14 -14.89 5.05 7.63
C ARG A 14 -14.13 4.85 8.94
N ALA A 15 -12.95 5.47 9.10
CA ALA A 15 -12.18 5.44 10.33
C ALA A 15 -12.48 6.64 11.24
N LYS A 16 -13.14 7.68 10.71
CA LYS A 16 -13.38 8.93 11.39
C LYS A 16 -14.04 8.79 12.76
N PRO A 17 -15.07 7.93 12.96
CA PRO A 17 -15.69 7.77 14.27
C PRO A 17 -14.74 7.23 15.36
N LEU A 18 -13.69 6.48 14.99
CA LEU A 18 -12.66 6.06 15.93
C LEU A 18 -11.67 7.19 16.19
N LEU A 19 -11.29 7.92 15.14
CA LEU A 19 -10.32 9.01 15.21
C LEU A 19 -10.82 10.21 16.02
N ASP A 20 -12.12 10.54 15.92
CA ASP A 20 -12.74 11.66 16.64
C ASP A 20 -13.30 11.26 18.02
N GLY A 21 -13.19 9.97 18.39
CA GLY A 21 -13.63 9.45 19.68
C GLY A 21 -15.15 9.27 19.84
N SER A 22 -15.94 9.45 18.76
CA SER A 22 -17.38 9.19 18.79
C SER A 22 -17.72 7.70 18.88
N LEU A 23 -16.78 6.84 18.53
CA LEU A 23 -16.84 5.39 18.71
C LEU A 23 -15.57 4.91 19.41
N GLY A 24 -15.73 4.09 20.44
CA GLY A 24 -14.61 3.48 21.19
C GLY A 24 -14.62 1.97 21.12
N LEU A 25 -13.62 1.35 21.72
CA LEU A 25 -13.52 -0.09 21.91
C LEU A 25 -14.00 -0.47 23.32
N VAL A 26 -14.99 -1.35 23.40
CA VAL A 26 -15.51 -1.81 24.69
C VAL A 26 -14.39 -2.50 25.50
N GLY A 27 -14.15 -2.03 26.71
CA GLY A 27 -13.15 -2.60 27.62
C GLY A 27 -11.72 -2.07 27.42
N PHE A 28 -11.50 -1.14 26.50
CA PHE A 28 -10.18 -0.55 26.23
C PHE A 28 -10.23 0.98 26.22
N ASP A 29 -9.13 1.59 26.60
CA ASP A 29 -8.85 3.01 26.39
C ASP A 29 -8.09 3.17 25.07
N LEU A 30 -8.80 3.58 24.02
CA LEU A 30 -8.27 3.67 22.65
C LEU A 30 -7.67 5.04 22.41
N VAL A 31 -6.37 5.10 22.15
CA VAL A 31 -5.66 6.29 21.73
C VAL A 31 -5.41 6.25 20.23
N CYS A 32 -6.11 7.11 19.50
CA CYS A 32 -6.02 7.17 18.05
C CYS A 32 -4.98 8.21 17.60
N GLN A 33 -4.20 7.85 16.59
CA GLN A 33 -3.21 8.70 15.95
C GLN A 33 -3.46 8.71 14.45
N MET A 34 -3.67 9.90 13.91
CA MET A 34 -3.81 10.10 12.46
C MET A 34 -2.44 10.39 11.87
N GLU A 35 -1.98 9.53 10.97
CA GLU A 35 -0.69 9.66 10.31
C GLU A 35 -0.79 9.44 8.81
N MET A 36 0.01 10.17 8.05
CA MET A 36 0.10 9.95 6.60
C MET A 36 0.69 8.56 6.28
N PRO A 37 0.19 7.87 5.25
CA PRO A 37 0.68 6.53 4.89
C PRO A 37 2.19 6.47 4.66
N CYS A 38 2.81 7.50 4.10
CA CYS A 38 4.25 7.55 3.88
C CYS A 38 5.07 7.55 5.19
N THR A 39 4.50 8.06 6.28
CA THR A 39 5.10 8.02 7.64
C THR A 39 4.67 6.76 8.38
N LEU A 40 3.38 6.47 8.36
CA LEU A 40 2.77 5.40 9.12
C LEU A 40 3.30 4.01 8.74
N LEU A 41 3.33 3.69 7.43
CA LEU A 41 3.64 2.34 6.98
C LEU A 41 5.08 1.91 7.31
N PRO A 42 6.12 2.75 7.15
CA PRO A 42 7.46 2.41 7.64
C PRO A 42 7.54 2.18 9.15
N LEU A 43 6.90 3.04 9.97
CA LEU A 43 6.86 2.88 11.43
C LEU A 43 6.19 1.57 11.84
N ALA A 44 5.06 1.26 11.23
CA ALA A 44 4.34 0.03 11.49
C ALA A 44 5.15 -1.22 11.09
N VAL A 45 5.77 -1.22 9.91
CA VAL A 45 6.50 -2.39 9.38
C VAL A 45 7.81 -2.63 10.13
N ASN A 46 8.58 -1.57 10.36
CA ASN A 46 9.95 -1.69 10.87
C ASN A 46 10.00 -1.68 12.41
N GLU A 47 9.21 -0.80 13.04
CA GLU A 47 9.34 -0.50 14.47
C GLU A 47 8.22 -1.12 15.32
N VAL A 48 7.07 -1.51 14.70
CA VAL A 48 5.89 -2.02 15.44
C VAL A 48 5.42 -1.02 16.50
N SER A 49 5.32 0.24 16.10
CA SER A 49 5.07 1.36 17.00
C SER A 49 3.64 1.44 17.52
N PHE A 50 2.72 0.62 16.99
CA PHE A 50 1.29 0.68 17.30
C PHE A 50 0.72 -0.70 17.62
N ASP A 51 -0.29 -0.77 18.50
CA ASP A 51 -1.02 -2.02 18.77
C ASP A 51 -1.95 -2.39 17.63
N ILE A 52 -2.60 -1.39 17.03
CA ILE A 52 -3.52 -1.52 15.89
C ILE A 52 -3.08 -0.51 14.83
N THR A 53 -2.91 -0.95 13.59
CA THR A 53 -2.48 -0.06 12.51
C THR A 53 -2.93 -0.56 11.14
N GLU A 54 -3.02 0.35 10.18
CA GLU A 54 -3.09 -0.05 8.79
C GLU A 54 -1.70 -0.44 8.27
N LEU A 55 -1.69 -1.39 7.34
CA LEU A 55 -0.49 -1.84 6.65
C LEU A 55 -0.70 -1.89 5.15
N SER A 56 0.37 -1.70 4.39
CA SER A 56 0.40 -2.06 2.98
C SER A 56 0.10 -3.55 2.84
N PHE A 57 -0.96 -3.89 2.11
CA PHE A 57 -1.37 -5.28 1.96
C PHE A 57 -0.27 -6.15 1.31
N ALA A 58 0.43 -5.63 0.31
CA ALA A 58 1.55 -6.34 -0.30
C ALA A 58 2.69 -6.57 0.71
N SER A 59 3.07 -5.56 1.48
CA SER A 59 4.11 -5.68 2.52
C SER A 59 3.71 -6.70 3.59
N TYR A 60 2.44 -6.68 4.03
CA TYR A 60 1.92 -7.67 4.97
C TYR A 60 2.04 -9.09 4.41
N LEU A 61 1.59 -9.33 3.17
CA LEU A 61 1.65 -10.66 2.54
C LEU A 61 3.09 -11.18 2.42
N VAL A 62 4.04 -10.31 2.05
CA VAL A 62 5.46 -10.70 1.97
C VAL A 62 6.01 -11.07 3.35
N GLN A 63 5.71 -10.29 4.39
CA GLN A 63 6.14 -10.61 5.75
C GLN A 63 5.49 -11.89 6.27
N PHE A 64 4.20 -12.07 6.01
CA PHE A 64 3.44 -13.25 6.39
C PHE A 64 4.03 -14.52 5.74
N ALA A 65 4.26 -14.49 4.42
CA ALA A 65 4.85 -15.60 3.67
C ALA A 65 6.26 -15.98 4.16
N ARG A 66 7.00 -15.02 4.71
CA ARG A 66 8.33 -15.23 5.29
C ARG A 66 8.30 -15.58 6.78
N SER A 67 7.12 -15.73 7.38
CA SER A 67 6.93 -15.92 8.83
C SER A 67 7.58 -14.81 9.67
N LYS A 68 7.61 -13.59 9.15
CA LYS A 68 8.21 -12.40 9.79
C LYS A 68 7.18 -11.34 10.17
N SER A 69 5.89 -11.57 9.91
CA SER A 69 4.85 -10.62 10.29
C SER A 69 4.74 -10.54 11.81
N LYS A 70 4.79 -9.33 12.31
CA LYS A 70 4.59 -9.01 13.74
C LYS A 70 3.14 -8.62 14.06
N TYR A 71 2.30 -8.50 13.02
CA TYR A 71 0.89 -8.20 13.13
C TYR A 71 0.03 -9.37 12.64
N ILE A 72 -1.17 -9.45 13.18
CA ILE A 72 -2.22 -10.33 12.68
C ILE A 72 -3.14 -9.51 11.77
N GLY A 73 -3.34 -9.97 10.54
CA GLY A 73 -4.22 -9.28 9.60
C GLY A 73 -5.70 -9.43 9.99
N LEU A 74 -6.38 -8.31 10.16
CA LEU A 74 -7.83 -8.27 10.29
C LEU A 74 -8.44 -8.05 8.91
N PRO A 75 -9.59 -8.67 8.57
CA PRO A 75 -10.24 -8.51 7.28
C PRO A 75 -10.98 -7.17 7.16
N ILE A 76 -10.32 -6.08 7.56
CA ILE A 76 -10.81 -4.72 7.52
C ILE A 76 -9.93 -3.93 6.58
N PHE A 77 -10.51 -3.46 5.46
CA PHE A 77 -9.77 -2.73 4.43
C PHE A 77 -10.15 -1.26 4.48
N LEU A 78 -9.30 -0.45 5.11
CA LEU A 78 -9.52 0.99 5.28
C LEU A 78 -9.37 1.74 3.95
N SER A 79 -8.41 1.36 3.12
CA SER A 79 -8.23 1.91 1.78
C SER A 79 -8.60 0.86 0.73
N ARG A 80 -9.53 1.21 -0.16
CA ARG A 80 -9.96 0.38 -1.29
C ARG A 80 -10.01 1.21 -2.56
N ALA A 81 -9.35 0.73 -3.62
CA ALA A 81 -9.42 1.37 -4.92
C ALA A 81 -9.22 0.33 -6.03
N PHE A 82 -9.93 0.51 -7.14
CA PHE A 82 -9.66 -0.21 -8.37
C PHE A 82 -8.30 0.22 -8.93
N ARG A 83 -7.45 -0.74 -9.25
CA ARG A 83 -6.08 -0.48 -9.69
C ARG A 83 -5.92 -0.41 -11.20
N HIS A 84 -6.95 -0.78 -11.98
CA HIS A 84 -6.95 -0.71 -13.44
C HIS A 84 -6.72 0.72 -13.97
N GLY A 85 -7.29 1.73 -13.32
CA GLY A 85 -7.10 3.14 -13.66
C GLY A 85 -5.77 3.76 -13.20
N ALA A 86 -4.83 2.97 -12.71
CA ALA A 86 -3.55 3.47 -12.20
C ALA A 86 -2.38 3.36 -13.20
N ILE A 87 -2.67 3.02 -14.45
CA ILE A 87 -1.67 2.91 -15.52
C ILE A 87 -1.84 4.12 -16.44
N TYR A 88 -0.78 4.90 -16.55
CA TYR A 88 -0.75 6.09 -17.40
C TYR A 88 0.31 5.92 -18.48
N VAL A 89 0.00 6.39 -19.68
CA VAL A 89 0.95 6.49 -20.77
C VAL A 89 0.91 7.92 -21.32
N TYR A 90 2.03 8.36 -21.88
CA TYR A 90 2.07 9.66 -22.57
C TYR A 90 1.13 9.61 -23.79
N ALA A 91 0.30 10.62 -23.96
CA ALA A 91 -0.76 10.63 -24.99
C ALA A 91 -0.23 10.33 -26.40
N ASP A 92 0.91 10.92 -26.76
CA ASP A 92 1.52 10.76 -28.08
C ASP A 92 2.45 9.54 -28.18
N SER A 93 2.40 8.62 -27.21
CA SER A 93 3.29 7.45 -27.16
C SER A 93 2.91 6.34 -28.16
N GLY A 94 1.75 6.44 -28.80
CA GLY A 94 1.20 5.41 -29.68
C GLY A 94 0.87 4.09 -28.99
N LYS A 95 0.72 4.08 -27.66
CA LYS A 95 0.34 2.89 -26.87
C LYS A 95 -1.15 2.96 -26.56
N GLU A 96 -1.88 1.94 -27.00
CA GLU A 96 -3.32 1.86 -26.85
C GLU A 96 -3.75 0.75 -25.88
N THR A 97 -2.92 -0.26 -25.70
CA THR A 97 -3.23 -1.42 -24.89
C THR A 97 -2.09 -1.75 -23.89
N PRO A 98 -2.37 -2.45 -22.80
CA PRO A 98 -1.31 -2.92 -21.89
C PRO A 98 -0.24 -3.80 -22.55
N LYS A 99 -0.56 -4.50 -23.65
CA LYS A 99 0.39 -5.32 -24.42
C LYS A 99 1.50 -4.49 -25.06
N ASP A 100 1.24 -3.24 -25.39
CA ASP A 100 2.22 -2.33 -26.00
C ASP A 100 3.34 -1.94 -25.02
N LEU A 101 3.19 -2.30 -23.75
CA LEU A 101 4.20 -2.11 -22.72
C LEU A 101 5.26 -3.21 -22.71
N GLN A 102 5.05 -4.32 -23.41
CA GLN A 102 5.98 -5.45 -23.41
C GLN A 102 7.39 -5.02 -23.83
N GLY A 103 8.40 -5.41 -23.03
CA GLY A 103 9.80 -5.02 -23.25
C GLY A 103 10.12 -3.55 -22.90
N ARG A 104 9.15 -2.80 -22.39
CA ARG A 104 9.31 -1.36 -22.12
C ARG A 104 9.76 -1.07 -20.69
N VAL A 105 10.17 0.17 -20.47
CA VAL A 105 10.45 0.71 -19.13
C VAL A 105 9.16 1.24 -18.52
N VAL A 106 8.87 0.82 -17.30
CA VAL A 106 7.69 1.24 -16.52
C VAL A 106 8.16 1.93 -15.25
N GLY A 107 7.74 3.18 -15.06
CA GLY A 107 7.96 3.91 -13.82
C GLY A 107 6.97 3.48 -12.74
N VAL A 108 7.44 3.26 -11.52
CA VAL A 108 6.63 2.99 -10.33
C VAL A 108 7.19 3.79 -9.15
N PRO A 109 6.33 4.29 -8.24
CA PRO A 109 6.85 4.99 -7.06
C PRO A 109 7.73 4.08 -6.18
N GLU A 110 7.25 2.86 -5.95
CA GLU A 110 7.92 1.82 -5.18
C GLU A 110 7.53 0.45 -5.74
N TYR A 111 8.51 -0.41 -5.98
CA TYR A 111 8.28 -1.71 -6.62
C TYR A 111 7.40 -2.64 -5.78
N GLY A 112 7.55 -2.61 -4.44
CA GLY A 112 6.85 -3.43 -3.47
C GLY A 112 5.50 -2.89 -3.02
N MET A 113 5.10 -1.68 -3.40
CA MET A 113 3.83 -1.11 -2.98
C MET A 113 2.64 -1.91 -3.53
N THR A 114 1.54 -1.94 -2.79
CA THR A 114 0.33 -2.71 -3.15
C THR A 114 -0.16 -2.41 -4.56
N LEU A 115 -0.18 -1.13 -4.97
CA LEU A 115 -0.57 -0.72 -6.32
C LEU A 115 0.29 -1.41 -7.39
N ALA A 116 1.60 -1.35 -7.26
CA ALA A 116 2.52 -1.90 -8.25
C ALA A 116 2.42 -3.44 -8.34
N VAL A 117 2.23 -4.11 -7.19
CA VAL A 117 2.00 -5.56 -7.14
C VAL A 117 0.70 -5.94 -7.85
N TRP A 118 -0.40 -5.26 -7.55
CA TRP A 118 -1.70 -5.50 -8.19
C TRP A 118 -1.64 -5.26 -9.70
N VAL A 119 -1.06 -4.15 -10.14
CA VAL A 119 -0.95 -3.82 -11.57
C VAL A 119 -0.12 -4.87 -12.33
N ARG A 120 0.92 -5.44 -11.71
CA ARG A 120 1.65 -6.56 -12.31
C ARG A 120 0.76 -7.79 -12.49
N GLY A 121 0.00 -8.17 -11.45
CA GLY A 121 -0.97 -9.27 -11.54
C GLY A 121 -2.02 -9.04 -12.63
N ILE A 122 -2.68 -7.90 -12.63
CA ILE A 122 -3.68 -7.52 -13.64
C ILE A 122 -3.11 -7.62 -15.06
N ARG A 123 -1.88 -7.16 -15.29
CA ARG A 123 -1.24 -7.26 -16.61
C ARG A 123 -1.05 -8.71 -17.06
N VAL A 124 -0.68 -9.60 -16.16
CA VAL A 124 -0.55 -11.04 -16.46
C VAL A 124 -1.92 -11.65 -16.70
N ASP A 125 -2.81 -11.51 -15.74
CA ASP A 125 -4.05 -12.27 -15.67
C ASP A 125 -5.08 -11.83 -16.72
N GLU A 126 -5.19 -10.53 -16.95
CA GLU A 126 -6.21 -9.98 -17.83
C GLU A 126 -5.70 -9.61 -19.23
N PHE A 127 -4.42 -9.26 -19.35
CA PHE A 127 -3.86 -8.77 -20.61
C PHE A 127 -2.77 -9.65 -21.19
N SER A 128 -2.40 -10.75 -20.53
CA SER A 128 -1.36 -11.66 -21.00
C SER A 128 -0.02 -10.96 -21.31
N VAL A 129 0.35 -9.97 -20.51
CA VAL A 129 1.62 -9.27 -20.61
C VAL A 129 2.65 -10.05 -19.80
N ASP A 130 3.75 -10.43 -20.45
CA ASP A 130 4.89 -11.00 -19.75
C ASP A 130 5.63 -9.91 -18.95
N VAL A 131 5.37 -9.89 -17.63
CA VAL A 131 5.93 -8.87 -16.73
C VAL A 131 7.43 -9.00 -16.53
N ASP A 132 8.02 -10.16 -16.80
CA ASP A 132 9.47 -10.39 -16.70
C ASP A 132 10.24 -9.70 -17.83
N THR A 133 9.55 -9.35 -18.92
CA THR A 133 10.12 -8.55 -20.00
C THR A 133 10.15 -7.06 -19.69
N LEU A 134 9.41 -6.60 -18.68
CA LEU A 134 9.32 -5.19 -18.31
C LEU A 134 10.53 -4.77 -17.48
N LYS A 135 11.04 -3.60 -17.77
CA LYS A 135 12.08 -2.95 -16.96
C LYS A 135 11.42 -1.94 -16.04
N TYR A 136 11.62 -2.08 -14.74
CA TYR A 136 11.06 -1.15 -13.77
C TYR A 136 12.08 -0.06 -13.38
N ARG A 137 11.57 1.15 -13.21
CA ARG A 137 12.31 2.27 -12.63
C ARG A 137 11.50 2.82 -11.48
N THR A 138 12.12 2.96 -10.33
CA THR A 138 11.50 3.61 -9.17
C THR A 138 11.76 5.11 -9.24
N SER A 139 10.75 5.90 -8.89
CA SER A 139 10.87 7.36 -8.81
C SER A 139 9.89 7.85 -7.75
N GLY A 140 10.38 8.66 -6.82
CA GLY A 140 9.51 9.29 -5.82
C GLY A 140 8.51 10.25 -6.48
N LEU A 141 7.28 10.27 -5.97
CA LEU A 141 6.26 11.23 -6.41
C LEU A 141 6.56 12.66 -5.93
N MET A 142 7.32 12.80 -4.85
CA MET A 142 7.59 14.07 -4.16
C MET A 142 9.09 14.38 -4.00
N SER A 143 9.98 13.46 -4.37
CA SER A 143 11.44 13.60 -4.25
C SER A 143 12.14 12.90 -5.41
N PRO A 144 13.36 13.31 -5.79
CA PRO A 144 14.18 12.55 -6.74
C PRO A 144 14.38 11.12 -6.23
N ALA A 145 14.38 10.17 -7.16
CA ALA A 145 14.60 8.75 -6.82
C ALA A 145 15.96 8.55 -6.15
N GLU A 146 16.00 7.83 -5.05
CA GLU A 146 17.22 7.16 -4.64
C GLU A 146 17.50 6.05 -5.65
N THR A 147 18.58 6.20 -6.40
CA THR A 147 19.07 5.15 -7.30
C THR A 147 19.67 4.05 -6.44
N SER A 148 18.94 2.99 -6.20
CA SER A 148 19.52 1.72 -5.76
C SER A 148 20.08 1.02 -7.00
N ASP A 149 21.40 0.96 -7.07
CA ASP A 149 22.11 0.08 -7.99
C ASP A 149 21.80 -1.40 -7.71
#